data_4ea9f91b612a3bc7c79930354e4447cd
#
_entry.id   4ea9f91b612a3bc7c79930354e4447cd
#
_cell.length_a   1.000
_cell.length_b   1.000
_cell.length_c   1.000
_cell.angle_alpha   90.00
_cell.angle_beta   90.00
_cell.angle_gamma   90.00
#
_symmetry.space_group_name_H-M   'P 1'
#
loop_
_entity.id
_entity.type
_entity.pdbx_description
1 polymer ?
#
loop_
_entity_poly.entity_id
_entity_poly.type
_entity_poly.pdbx_seq_one_letter_code
_entity_poly.pdbx_strand_id
1 'polypeptide(L)'
;MNKPWLSQYAGIPEHIDLTRFNSIPEMFDSAFARYPNRVMASNMGKSLTYAEVDGYSKQVAAWLQSLGLQKGDRVAVMMPNCLQYMILVAGILRAGFSVTNINPLYTPDELTHQLKDSGSKAIFILENFAHNLEVSLPNLPDLKHVVVTSLGEMLGFKGKIVNIVLRHVKKMVPAWRIDSAVGFAQVMDLGARLPLKPVALNRDDLAFLQYTGGTTGVSKGATLTHGNIIANILQAELWCHPAIGDVQGIVFVAALPLYHIFGLTVNALFAAHIGGHVLLISNPRDIPAFIKDLKKYPFGVLPAVNTLFVALLNNPEFKQLDFSNLRVALGGGMAVQKAVADQFQEVTGVPICEAYGLSETSPAALINPVKLTSFTGYTGLPIPSTDVAILNDAGEEVPYGEAGEVCIRGPQVMPGYWQRPDETAKAMTADGFFRSGDIGIMNEQGYVKIIDRKKDMVLVSGFNVYPNEVEDVAVMYPKVLECAVIGVPDDYSGEAVKLFVVKKDESLTAEELQNFLKEHLTGYKRPKYIEFRTELPKSNVGKILRRELRDK
;
A
#
# COMPACT_ATOMS: atom_id res chain seq x y z
N MET A 1 -8.44 29.52 -1.42
CA MET A 1 -7.28 28.70 -0.98
C MET A 1 -6.01 29.24 -1.59
N ASN A 2 -5.02 29.55 -0.79
CA ASN A 2 -3.66 29.85 -1.23
C ASN A 2 -2.91 28.52 -1.46
N LYS A 3 -2.05 28.43 -2.50
CA LYS A 3 -1.28 27.21 -2.84
C LYS A 3 0.23 27.48 -2.73
N PRO A 4 0.76 27.65 -1.51
CA PRO A 4 2.17 28.02 -1.32
C PRO A 4 3.15 26.97 -1.86
N TRP A 5 2.74 25.71 -1.92
CA TRP A 5 3.56 24.60 -2.42
C TRP A 5 3.94 24.71 -3.90
N LEU A 6 3.20 25.47 -4.72
CA LEU A 6 3.51 25.62 -6.15
C LEU A 6 4.89 26.27 -6.38
N SER A 7 5.33 27.14 -5.47
CA SER A 7 6.66 27.74 -5.51
C SER A 7 7.79 26.71 -5.34
N GLN A 8 7.48 25.53 -4.78
CA GLN A 8 8.43 24.44 -4.51
C GLN A 8 8.50 23.40 -5.63
N TYR A 9 7.66 23.50 -6.65
CA TYR A 9 7.56 22.47 -7.70
C TYR A 9 8.76 22.37 -8.64
N ALA A 10 9.68 23.35 -8.62
CA ALA A 10 10.94 23.30 -9.36
C ALA A 10 10.77 22.93 -10.87
N GLY A 11 9.76 23.46 -11.52
CA GLY A 11 9.47 23.22 -12.94
C GLY A 11 8.51 22.05 -13.22
N ILE A 12 8.03 21.36 -12.19
CA ILE A 12 6.94 20.40 -12.35
C ILE A 12 5.62 21.18 -12.61
N PRO A 13 4.82 20.80 -13.63
CA PRO A 13 3.54 21.46 -13.91
C PRO A 13 2.56 21.37 -12.73
N GLU A 14 1.77 22.42 -12.51
CA GLU A 14 0.68 22.42 -11.50
C GLU A 14 -0.37 21.34 -11.81
N HIS A 15 -0.64 21.08 -13.09
CA HIS A 15 -1.70 20.18 -13.53
C HIS A 15 -1.17 19.04 -14.40
N ILE A 16 -1.81 17.87 -14.26
CA ILE A 16 -1.62 16.72 -15.14
C ILE A 16 -2.57 16.80 -16.35
N ASP A 17 -2.18 16.19 -17.45
CA ASP A 17 -3.06 16.01 -18.62
C ASP A 17 -3.98 14.78 -18.39
N LEU A 18 -5.20 15.06 -17.96
CA LEU A 18 -6.21 14.03 -17.72
C LEU A 18 -6.74 13.39 -19.02
N THR A 19 -6.49 13.96 -20.19
CA THR A 19 -7.02 13.45 -21.47
C THR A 19 -6.17 12.34 -22.08
N ARG A 20 -4.99 12.08 -21.52
CA ARG A 20 -3.99 11.16 -22.08
C ARG A 20 -4.48 9.72 -22.21
N PHE A 21 -5.30 9.23 -21.27
CA PHE A 21 -5.88 7.88 -21.28
C PHE A 21 -7.31 7.89 -20.75
N ASN A 22 -8.18 7.09 -21.37
CA ASN A 22 -9.57 6.91 -20.93
C ASN A 22 -9.73 5.73 -19.95
N SER A 23 -8.80 4.76 -19.98
CA SER A 23 -8.87 3.58 -19.13
C SER A 23 -7.47 3.01 -18.83
N ILE A 24 -7.35 2.24 -17.76
CA ILE A 24 -6.10 1.54 -17.42
C ILE A 24 -5.71 0.51 -18.50
N PRO A 25 -6.63 -0.26 -19.11
CA PRO A 25 -6.29 -1.08 -20.27
C PRO A 25 -5.65 -0.31 -21.42
N GLU A 26 -6.16 0.89 -21.77
CA GLU A 26 -5.54 1.76 -22.79
C GLU A 26 -4.10 2.15 -22.41
N MET A 27 -3.87 2.49 -21.14
CA MET A 27 -2.54 2.78 -20.62
C MET A 27 -1.61 1.56 -20.69
N PHE A 28 -2.10 0.35 -20.35
CA PHE A 28 -1.34 -0.88 -20.49
C PHE A 28 -1.03 -1.20 -21.95
N ASP A 29 -2.01 -1.07 -22.86
CA ASP A 29 -1.81 -1.34 -24.29
C ASP A 29 -0.74 -0.40 -24.89
N SER A 30 -0.72 0.87 -24.46
CA SER A 30 0.35 1.81 -24.81
C SER A 30 1.72 1.33 -24.31
N ALA A 31 1.82 0.85 -23.06
CA ALA A 31 3.07 0.35 -22.51
C ALA A 31 3.52 -0.97 -23.18
N PHE A 32 2.60 -1.91 -23.43
CA PHE A 32 2.87 -3.16 -24.12
C PHE A 32 3.39 -2.93 -25.54
N ALA A 33 2.79 -1.99 -26.27
CA ALA A 33 3.24 -1.63 -27.61
C ALA A 33 4.63 -0.95 -27.59
N ARG A 34 4.89 -0.10 -26.58
CA ARG A 34 6.13 0.67 -26.49
C ARG A 34 7.32 -0.15 -26.01
N TYR A 35 7.09 -1.15 -25.13
CA TYR A 35 8.17 -1.88 -24.44
C TYR A 35 8.11 -3.41 -24.59
N PRO A 36 7.70 -4.00 -25.73
CA PRO A 36 7.32 -5.42 -25.81
C PRO A 36 8.40 -6.38 -25.31
N ASN A 37 9.67 -6.08 -25.60
CA ASN A 37 10.81 -6.95 -25.30
C ASN A 37 11.46 -6.68 -23.93
N ARG A 38 11.02 -5.64 -23.18
CA ARG A 38 11.53 -5.40 -21.83
C ARG A 38 10.94 -6.41 -20.86
N VAL A 39 11.70 -6.73 -19.82
CA VAL A 39 11.17 -7.47 -18.66
C VAL A 39 10.20 -6.56 -17.92
N MET A 40 8.94 -7.02 -17.75
CA MET A 40 7.92 -6.32 -16.97
C MET A 40 7.94 -6.76 -15.52
N ALA A 41 8.07 -8.07 -15.26
CA ALA A 41 8.06 -8.59 -13.89
C ALA A 41 9.00 -9.77 -13.73
N SER A 42 9.60 -9.89 -12.55
CA SER A 42 10.41 -11.06 -12.15
C SER A 42 9.99 -11.52 -10.76
N ASN A 43 9.94 -12.85 -10.59
CA ASN A 43 9.67 -13.49 -9.31
C ASN A 43 10.47 -14.79 -9.20
N MET A 44 11.19 -14.98 -8.10
CA MET A 44 11.95 -16.19 -7.80
C MET A 44 12.89 -16.65 -8.95
N GLY A 45 13.41 -15.70 -9.74
CA GLY A 45 14.32 -15.95 -10.87
C GLY A 45 13.66 -16.28 -12.20
N LYS A 46 12.34 -16.24 -12.31
CA LYS A 46 11.59 -16.25 -13.58
C LYS A 46 11.16 -14.83 -13.92
N SER A 47 11.34 -14.46 -15.18
CA SER A 47 10.91 -13.16 -15.71
C SER A 47 9.86 -13.35 -16.79
N LEU A 48 8.98 -12.34 -16.91
CA LEU A 48 8.04 -12.17 -18.00
C LEU A 48 8.28 -10.81 -18.68
N THR A 49 8.27 -10.79 -19.99
CA THR A 49 8.32 -9.56 -20.80
C THR A 49 6.95 -8.89 -20.84
N TYR A 50 6.92 -7.63 -21.27
CA TYR A 50 5.67 -6.89 -21.53
C TYR A 50 4.79 -7.63 -22.55
N ALA A 51 5.38 -8.17 -23.63
CA ALA A 51 4.65 -8.94 -24.63
C ALA A 51 4.06 -10.25 -24.07
N GLU A 52 4.78 -10.95 -23.19
CA GLU A 52 4.25 -12.16 -22.53
C GLU A 52 3.09 -11.81 -21.59
N VAL A 53 3.20 -10.75 -20.77
CA VAL A 53 2.10 -10.32 -19.90
C VAL A 53 0.89 -9.85 -20.71
N ASP A 54 1.10 -9.13 -21.82
CA ASP A 54 0.04 -8.76 -22.77
C ASP A 54 -0.69 -10.00 -23.30
N GLY A 55 0.06 -10.99 -23.81
CA GLY A 55 -0.51 -12.24 -24.32
C GLY A 55 -1.31 -12.99 -23.28
N TYR A 56 -0.75 -13.20 -22.10
CA TYR A 56 -1.42 -13.90 -21.00
C TYR A 56 -2.65 -13.13 -20.49
N SER A 57 -2.57 -11.80 -20.38
CA SER A 57 -3.71 -10.99 -19.96
C SER A 57 -4.90 -11.06 -20.93
N LYS A 58 -4.62 -11.18 -22.25
CA LYS A 58 -5.65 -11.42 -23.29
C LYS A 58 -6.34 -12.77 -23.10
N GLN A 59 -5.59 -13.82 -22.75
CA GLN A 59 -6.15 -15.13 -22.46
C GLN A 59 -7.08 -15.10 -21.25
N VAL A 60 -6.64 -14.48 -20.14
CA VAL A 60 -7.49 -14.29 -18.95
C VAL A 60 -8.74 -13.51 -19.31
N ALA A 61 -8.62 -12.42 -20.05
CA ALA A 61 -9.74 -11.58 -20.43
C ALA A 61 -10.76 -12.32 -21.31
N ALA A 62 -10.30 -13.06 -22.33
CA ALA A 62 -11.17 -13.84 -23.21
C ALA A 62 -11.94 -14.93 -22.43
N TRP A 63 -11.26 -15.62 -21.51
CA TRP A 63 -11.91 -16.60 -20.66
C TRP A 63 -12.96 -15.97 -19.74
N LEU A 64 -12.65 -14.87 -19.06
CA LEU A 64 -13.59 -14.15 -18.18
C LEU A 64 -14.82 -13.69 -18.95
N GLN A 65 -14.67 -13.16 -20.17
CA GLN A 65 -15.79 -12.76 -21.01
C GLN A 65 -16.70 -13.94 -21.42
N SER A 66 -16.16 -15.16 -21.47
CA SER A 66 -16.94 -16.37 -21.79
C SER A 66 -17.85 -16.83 -20.67
N LEU A 67 -17.70 -16.30 -19.45
CA LEU A 67 -18.45 -16.68 -18.26
C LEU A 67 -19.84 -16.00 -18.15
N GLY A 68 -20.19 -15.12 -19.09
CA GLY A 68 -21.46 -14.38 -19.06
C GLY A 68 -21.51 -13.23 -18.04
N LEU A 69 -20.35 -12.83 -17.51
CA LEU A 69 -20.23 -11.68 -16.62
C LEU A 69 -20.54 -10.38 -17.40
N GLN A 70 -21.03 -9.38 -16.66
CA GLN A 70 -21.38 -8.08 -17.23
C GLN A 70 -20.27 -7.05 -16.96
N LYS A 71 -20.12 -6.03 -17.84
CA LYS A 71 -19.21 -4.92 -17.61
C LYS A 71 -19.38 -4.35 -16.19
N GLY A 72 -18.27 -4.17 -15.47
CA GLY A 72 -18.26 -3.67 -14.10
C GLY A 72 -18.51 -4.74 -13.04
N ASP A 73 -18.75 -6.02 -13.39
CA ASP A 73 -18.76 -7.09 -12.41
C ASP A 73 -17.39 -7.21 -11.72
N ARG A 74 -17.42 -7.58 -10.44
CA ARG A 74 -16.21 -7.66 -9.61
C ARG A 74 -15.59 -9.04 -9.70
N VAL A 75 -14.28 -9.04 -9.94
CA VAL A 75 -13.44 -10.24 -9.91
C VAL A 75 -12.42 -10.10 -8.79
N ALA A 76 -12.49 -10.99 -7.83
CA ALA A 76 -11.62 -10.97 -6.67
C ALA A 76 -10.25 -11.58 -6.99
N VAL A 77 -9.18 -11.01 -6.41
CA VAL A 77 -7.82 -11.52 -6.51
C VAL A 77 -7.24 -11.66 -5.10
N MET A 78 -6.93 -12.90 -4.68
CA MET A 78 -6.43 -13.24 -3.35
C MET A 78 -5.11 -14.00 -3.46
N MET A 79 -4.01 -13.26 -3.56
CA MET A 79 -2.66 -13.83 -3.66
C MET A 79 -1.58 -12.84 -3.23
N PRO A 80 -0.39 -13.32 -2.81
CA PRO A 80 0.76 -12.47 -2.56
C PRO A 80 1.37 -11.98 -3.88
N ASN A 81 2.48 -11.23 -3.78
CA ASN A 81 3.23 -10.79 -4.95
C ASN A 81 3.77 -11.98 -5.74
N CYS A 82 3.21 -12.25 -6.91
CA CYS A 82 3.59 -13.31 -7.83
C CYS A 82 3.29 -12.88 -9.28
N LEU A 83 3.82 -13.61 -10.26
CA LEU A 83 3.69 -13.27 -11.67
C LEU A 83 2.23 -13.24 -12.14
N GLN A 84 1.40 -14.13 -11.59
CA GLN A 84 -0.03 -14.21 -11.92
C GLN A 84 -0.76 -12.90 -11.58
N TYR A 85 -0.38 -12.22 -10.50
CA TYR A 85 -1.03 -10.96 -10.10
C TYR A 85 -0.97 -9.91 -11.21
N MET A 86 0.20 -9.72 -11.84
CA MET A 86 0.38 -8.76 -12.93
C MET A 86 -0.49 -9.09 -14.14
N ILE A 87 -0.56 -10.39 -14.49
CA ILE A 87 -1.39 -10.91 -15.57
C ILE A 87 -2.88 -10.69 -15.29
N LEU A 88 -3.30 -10.99 -14.05
CA LEU A 88 -4.70 -10.92 -13.64
C LEU A 88 -5.23 -9.49 -13.61
N VAL A 89 -4.48 -8.54 -13.05
CA VAL A 89 -4.90 -7.13 -13.04
C VAL A 89 -5.12 -6.62 -14.47
N ALA A 90 -4.16 -6.85 -15.37
CA ALA A 90 -4.29 -6.44 -16.76
C ALA A 90 -5.45 -7.16 -17.46
N GLY A 91 -5.62 -8.48 -17.22
CA GLY A 91 -6.65 -9.30 -17.86
C GLY A 91 -8.07 -8.97 -17.39
N ILE A 92 -8.29 -8.80 -16.09
CA ILE A 92 -9.60 -8.47 -15.52
C ILE A 92 -10.08 -7.11 -16.01
N LEU A 93 -9.21 -6.09 -15.94
CA LEU A 93 -9.55 -4.74 -16.40
C LEU A 93 -9.79 -4.69 -17.91
N ARG A 94 -8.98 -5.42 -18.71
CA ARG A 94 -9.17 -5.54 -20.17
C ARG A 94 -10.48 -6.22 -20.53
N ALA A 95 -10.93 -7.17 -19.73
CA ALA A 95 -12.23 -7.81 -19.91
C ALA A 95 -13.43 -6.91 -19.63
N GLY A 96 -13.20 -5.73 -19.07
CA GLY A 96 -14.24 -4.77 -18.67
C GLY A 96 -14.78 -4.98 -17.26
N PHE A 97 -14.06 -5.73 -16.42
CA PHE A 97 -14.43 -6.02 -15.04
C PHE A 97 -13.59 -5.23 -14.04
N SER A 98 -14.08 -5.16 -12.80
CA SER A 98 -13.39 -4.47 -11.71
C SER A 98 -12.63 -5.46 -10.85
N VAL A 99 -11.45 -5.09 -10.39
CA VAL A 99 -10.65 -5.92 -9.48
C VAL A 99 -11.04 -5.64 -8.03
N THR A 100 -11.36 -6.70 -7.28
CA THR A 100 -11.47 -6.64 -5.81
C THR A 100 -10.23 -7.27 -5.20
N ASN A 101 -9.34 -6.45 -4.68
CA ASN A 101 -8.13 -6.94 -4.02
C ASN A 101 -8.46 -7.48 -2.62
N ILE A 102 -8.02 -8.72 -2.35
CA ILE A 102 -8.25 -9.38 -1.07
C ILE A 102 -6.91 -9.71 -0.40
N ASN A 103 -6.84 -9.39 0.88
CA ASN A 103 -5.71 -9.78 1.70
C ASN A 103 -5.64 -11.31 1.86
N PRO A 104 -4.56 -11.99 1.43
CA PRO A 104 -4.44 -13.44 1.51
C PRO A 104 -4.49 -14.02 2.93
N LEU A 105 -4.24 -13.20 3.94
CA LEU A 105 -4.22 -13.62 5.34
C LEU A 105 -5.56 -13.43 6.06
N TYR A 106 -6.62 -13.08 5.34
CA TYR A 106 -7.95 -12.99 5.93
C TYR A 106 -8.45 -14.32 6.44
N THR A 107 -9.12 -14.28 7.59
CA THR A 107 -9.91 -15.38 8.12
C THR A 107 -11.10 -15.69 7.21
N PRO A 108 -11.74 -16.86 7.33
CA PRO A 108 -12.97 -17.17 6.58
C PRO A 108 -14.07 -16.11 6.74
N ASP A 109 -14.24 -15.53 7.94
CA ASP A 109 -15.26 -14.52 8.20
C ASP A 109 -14.97 -13.20 7.48
N GLU A 110 -13.71 -12.72 7.54
CA GLU A 110 -13.27 -11.52 6.83
C GLU A 110 -13.39 -11.70 5.31
N LEU A 111 -13.00 -12.88 4.80
CA LEU A 111 -13.11 -13.23 3.40
C LEU A 111 -14.58 -13.27 2.94
N THR A 112 -15.44 -13.93 3.73
CA THR A 112 -16.88 -14.01 3.48
C THR A 112 -17.49 -12.60 3.44
N HIS A 113 -17.15 -11.77 4.43
CA HIS A 113 -17.63 -10.39 4.48
C HIS A 113 -17.25 -9.63 3.21
N GLN A 114 -15.96 -9.61 2.83
CA GLN A 114 -15.51 -8.81 1.71
C GLN A 114 -16.06 -9.31 0.36
N LEU A 115 -16.12 -10.63 0.14
CA LEU A 115 -16.68 -11.22 -1.08
C LEU A 115 -18.18 -10.93 -1.23
N LYS A 116 -18.91 -10.98 -0.12
CA LYS A 116 -20.35 -10.68 -0.08
C LYS A 116 -20.62 -9.19 -0.31
N ASP A 117 -19.91 -8.31 0.42
CA ASP A 117 -20.07 -6.85 0.32
C ASP A 117 -19.68 -6.34 -1.07
N SER A 118 -18.59 -6.84 -1.65
CA SER A 118 -18.19 -6.49 -3.02
C SER A 118 -19.10 -7.06 -4.09
N GLY A 119 -19.86 -8.12 -3.78
CA GLY A 119 -20.67 -8.87 -4.75
C GLY A 119 -19.80 -9.51 -5.85
N SER A 120 -18.60 -9.99 -5.51
CA SER A 120 -17.67 -10.62 -6.45
C SER A 120 -18.28 -11.84 -7.11
N LYS A 121 -18.17 -11.95 -8.44
CA LYS A 121 -18.73 -13.05 -9.26
C LYS A 121 -17.71 -14.15 -9.54
N ALA A 122 -16.44 -13.81 -9.53
CA ALA A 122 -15.32 -14.73 -9.71
C ALA A 122 -14.21 -14.41 -8.72
N ILE A 123 -13.38 -15.40 -8.41
CA ILE A 123 -12.16 -15.23 -7.61
C ILE A 123 -11.01 -16.00 -8.21
N PHE A 124 -9.83 -15.34 -8.25
CA PHE A 124 -8.54 -16.00 -8.45
C PHE A 124 -7.82 -16.05 -7.11
N ILE A 125 -7.51 -17.26 -6.65
CA ILE A 125 -6.95 -17.49 -5.32
C ILE A 125 -5.72 -18.39 -5.38
N LEU A 126 -4.70 -18.08 -4.55
CA LEU A 126 -3.58 -18.99 -4.38
C LEU A 126 -3.99 -20.19 -3.52
N GLU A 127 -3.58 -21.41 -3.90
CA GLU A 127 -3.96 -22.67 -3.23
C GLU A 127 -3.69 -22.68 -1.71
N ASN A 128 -2.71 -21.89 -1.25
CA ASN A 128 -2.38 -21.75 0.16
C ASN A 128 -3.56 -21.25 1.02
N PHE A 129 -4.50 -20.55 0.39
CA PHE A 129 -5.63 -19.88 1.06
C PHE A 129 -6.98 -20.46 0.63
N ALA A 130 -6.98 -21.48 -0.26
CA ALA A 130 -8.21 -22.09 -0.79
C ALA A 130 -9.06 -22.75 0.30
N HIS A 131 -8.46 -23.23 1.40
CA HIS A 131 -9.19 -23.78 2.54
C HIS A 131 -10.06 -22.74 3.24
N ASN A 132 -9.63 -21.47 3.33
CA ASN A 132 -10.46 -20.39 3.88
C ASN A 132 -11.66 -20.10 2.95
N LEU A 133 -11.44 -20.15 1.63
CA LEU A 133 -12.53 -19.99 0.67
C LEU A 133 -13.52 -21.15 0.73
N GLU A 134 -13.07 -22.39 0.88
CA GLU A 134 -13.92 -23.56 1.05
C GLU A 134 -14.92 -23.36 2.20
N VAL A 135 -14.45 -22.88 3.35
CA VAL A 135 -15.29 -22.57 4.51
C VAL A 135 -16.28 -21.43 4.21
N SER A 136 -15.87 -20.46 3.42
CA SER A 136 -16.67 -19.27 3.09
C SER A 136 -17.77 -19.53 2.04
N LEU A 137 -17.54 -20.45 1.10
CA LEU A 137 -18.39 -20.70 -0.08
C LEU A 137 -19.87 -20.92 0.21
N PRO A 138 -20.30 -21.66 1.25
CA PRO A 138 -21.72 -21.84 1.57
C PRO A 138 -22.47 -20.52 1.78
N ASN A 139 -21.76 -19.45 2.18
CA ASN A 139 -22.34 -18.13 2.46
C ASN A 139 -22.20 -17.16 1.28
N LEU A 140 -21.70 -17.62 0.11
CA LEU A 140 -21.36 -16.80 -1.06
C LEU A 140 -22.10 -17.25 -2.33
N PRO A 141 -23.44 -17.20 -2.36
CA PRO A 141 -24.24 -17.71 -3.48
C PRO A 141 -23.97 -16.96 -4.79
N ASP A 142 -23.46 -15.74 -4.72
CA ASP A 142 -23.15 -14.90 -5.89
C ASP A 142 -21.78 -15.19 -6.51
N LEU A 143 -20.87 -15.82 -5.78
CA LEU A 143 -19.56 -16.23 -6.26
C LEU A 143 -19.70 -17.51 -7.10
N LYS A 144 -19.65 -17.35 -8.42
CA LYS A 144 -19.95 -18.46 -9.35
C LYS A 144 -18.69 -19.17 -9.87
N HIS A 145 -17.58 -18.48 -9.93
CA HIS A 145 -16.36 -18.97 -10.57
C HIS A 145 -15.16 -18.90 -9.62
N VAL A 146 -14.53 -20.03 -9.39
CA VAL A 146 -13.34 -20.14 -8.54
C VAL A 146 -12.19 -20.62 -9.39
N VAL A 147 -11.10 -19.84 -9.44
CA VAL A 147 -9.85 -20.21 -10.09
C VAL A 147 -8.76 -20.35 -9.06
N VAL A 148 -8.14 -21.50 -8.99
CA VAL A 148 -7.03 -21.77 -8.08
C VAL A 148 -5.72 -21.83 -8.84
N THR A 149 -4.70 -21.13 -8.34
CA THR A 149 -3.33 -21.16 -8.84
C THR A 149 -2.35 -21.55 -7.74
N SER A 150 -1.14 -21.94 -8.08
CA SER A 150 -0.05 -22.19 -7.14
C SER A 150 1.10 -21.21 -7.35
N LEU A 151 1.87 -20.94 -6.30
CA LEU A 151 2.99 -19.98 -6.37
C LEU A 151 4.00 -20.35 -7.47
N GLY A 152 4.25 -21.64 -7.66
CA GLY A 152 5.20 -22.16 -8.65
C GLY A 152 4.65 -22.25 -10.08
N GLU A 153 3.35 -22.02 -10.33
CA GLU A 153 2.73 -22.35 -11.61
C GLU A 153 3.36 -21.61 -12.80
N MET A 154 3.75 -20.35 -12.63
CA MET A 154 4.39 -19.54 -13.66
C MET A 154 5.94 -19.62 -13.65
N LEU A 155 6.55 -20.44 -12.78
CA LEU A 155 8.01 -20.53 -12.62
C LEU A 155 8.65 -21.63 -13.48
N GLY A 156 7.92 -22.26 -14.40
CA GLY A 156 8.39 -23.36 -15.24
C GLY A 156 8.79 -24.60 -14.43
N PHE A 157 9.88 -25.28 -14.83
CA PHE A 157 10.31 -26.51 -14.13
C PHE A 157 10.61 -26.28 -12.65
N LYS A 158 11.27 -25.16 -12.33
CA LYS A 158 11.56 -24.76 -10.93
C LYS A 158 10.28 -24.67 -10.09
N GLY A 159 9.18 -24.25 -10.71
CA GLY A 159 7.89 -24.12 -10.05
C GLY A 159 7.31 -25.42 -9.53
N LYS A 160 7.55 -26.55 -10.22
CA LYS A 160 7.16 -27.87 -9.73
C LYS A 160 7.85 -28.20 -8.40
N ILE A 161 9.14 -27.86 -8.30
CA ILE A 161 9.92 -28.07 -7.06
C ILE A 161 9.39 -27.14 -5.95
N VAL A 162 9.14 -25.87 -6.26
CA VAL A 162 8.58 -24.90 -5.31
C VAL A 162 7.26 -25.42 -4.74
N ASN A 163 6.35 -25.88 -5.60
CA ASN A 163 5.04 -26.39 -5.17
C ASN A 163 5.17 -27.66 -4.29
N ILE A 164 6.07 -28.59 -4.64
CA ILE A 164 6.34 -29.78 -3.82
C ILE A 164 6.85 -29.36 -2.43
N VAL A 165 7.80 -28.42 -2.38
CA VAL A 165 8.35 -27.93 -1.11
C VAL A 165 7.28 -27.25 -0.26
N LEU A 166 6.43 -26.39 -0.85
CA LEU A 166 5.37 -25.70 -0.13
C LEU A 166 4.30 -26.67 0.39
N ARG A 167 3.90 -27.66 -0.42
CA ARG A 167 2.85 -28.62 -0.06
C ARG A 167 3.34 -29.67 0.95
N HIS A 168 4.50 -30.25 0.73
CA HIS A 168 4.92 -31.46 1.45
C HIS A 168 6.02 -31.23 2.50
N VAL A 169 6.94 -30.28 2.28
CA VAL A 169 8.05 -29.98 3.19
C VAL A 169 7.66 -28.91 4.20
N LYS A 170 7.25 -27.74 3.69
CA LYS A 170 6.86 -26.59 4.55
C LYS A 170 5.41 -26.69 5.04
N LYS A 171 4.59 -27.57 4.45
CA LYS A 171 3.17 -27.77 4.79
C LYS A 171 2.37 -26.45 4.84
N MET A 172 2.67 -25.53 3.90
CA MET A 172 2.04 -24.22 3.80
C MET A 172 0.77 -24.22 2.95
N VAL A 173 0.37 -25.36 2.42
CA VAL A 173 -0.87 -25.56 1.66
C VAL A 173 -1.75 -26.54 2.45
N PRO A 174 -2.70 -26.04 3.26
CA PRO A 174 -3.70 -26.89 3.91
C PRO A 174 -4.53 -27.66 2.88
N ALA A 175 -5.07 -28.81 3.27
CA ALA A 175 -5.99 -29.56 2.42
C ALA A 175 -7.25 -28.71 2.14
N TRP A 176 -7.72 -28.74 0.91
CA TRP A 176 -8.97 -28.08 0.50
C TRP A 176 -9.67 -28.91 -0.57
N ARG A 177 -10.99 -28.72 -0.66
CA ARG A 177 -11.84 -29.36 -1.67
C ARG A 177 -12.91 -28.39 -2.16
N ILE A 178 -12.75 -27.88 -3.38
CA ILE A 178 -13.74 -27.04 -4.05
C ILE A 178 -14.01 -27.68 -5.41
N ASP A 179 -15.10 -28.44 -5.51
CA ASP A 179 -15.41 -29.26 -6.68
C ASP A 179 -15.60 -28.42 -7.97
N SER A 180 -16.00 -27.15 -7.83
CA SER A 180 -16.17 -26.20 -8.95
C SER A 180 -14.90 -25.44 -9.34
N ALA A 181 -13.77 -25.69 -8.65
CA ALA A 181 -12.55 -24.94 -8.92
C ALA A 181 -11.92 -25.33 -10.26
N VAL A 182 -11.49 -24.31 -11.00
CA VAL A 182 -10.75 -24.43 -12.25
C VAL A 182 -9.29 -24.06 -12.00
N GLY A 183 -8.34 -24.80 -12.57
CA GLY A 183 -6.92 -24.47 -12.47
C GLY A 183 -6.56 -23.28 -13.36
N PHE A 184 -5.61 -22.43 -12.91
CA PHE A 184 -5.17 -21.26 -13.68
C PHE A 184 -4.60 -21.65 -15.07
N ALA A 185 -3.83 -22.73 -15.17
CA ALA A 185 -3.34 -23.25 -16.47
C ALA A 185 -4.50 -23.59 -17.42
N GLN A 186 -5.59 -24.17 -16.90
CA GLN A 186 -6.78 -24.46 -17.70
C GLN A 186 -7.46 -23.16 -18.19
N VAL A 187 -7.51 -22.11 -17.34
CA VAL A 187 -8.02 -20.79 -17.74
C VAL A 187 -7.20 -20.23 -18.91
N MET A 188 -5.86 -20.34 -18.83
CA MET A 188 -4.96 -19.88 -19.88
C MET A 188 -5.18 -20.67 -21.20
N ASP A 189 -5.24 -22.00 -21.13
CA ASP A 189 -5.46 -22.86 -22.29
C ASP A 189 -6.82 -22.63 -22.97
N LEU A 190 -7.88 -22.45 -22.17
CA LEU A 190 -9.20 -22.14 -22.70
C LEU A 190 -9.24 -20.73 -23.30
N GLY A 191 -8.71 -19.74 -22.58
CA GLY A 191 -8.68 -18.35 -23.05
C GLY A 191 -7.88 -18.14 -24.33
N ALA A 192 -6.81 -18.94 -24.55
CA ALA A 192 -6.05 -18.90 -25.79
C ALA A 192 -6.85 -19.26 -27.05
N ARG A 193 -7.97 -19.98 -26.88
CA ARG A 193 -8.83 -20.45 -27.98
C ARG A 193 -10.11 -19.61 -28.15
N LEU A 194 -10.35 -18.67 -27.24
CA LEU A 194 -11.55 -17.84 -27.22
C LEU A 194 -11.27 -16.47 -27.86
N PRO A 195 -12.24 -15.88 -28.57
CA PRO A 195 -12.10 -14.53 -29.07
C PRO A 195 -12.19 -13.51 -27.94
N LEU A 196 -11.24 -12.59 -27.88
CA LEU A 196 -11.33 -11.42 -27.01
C LEU A 196 -12.16 -10.34 -27.69
N LYS A 197 -13.20 -9.87 -27.01
CA LYS A 197 -14.07 -8.79 -27.51
C LYS A 197 -13.61 -7.44 -26.93
N PRO A 198 -13.49 -6.39 -27.77
CA PRO A 198 -13.24 -5.03 -27.26
C PRO A 198 -14.35 -4.60 -26.32
N VAL A 199 -13.98 -3.93 -25.22
CA VAL A 199 -14.92 -3.33 -24.27
C VAL A 199 -14.69 -1.83 -24.21
N ALA A 200 -15.74 -1.05 -24.45
CA ALA A 200 -15.67 0.40 -24.28
C ALA A 200 -15.65 0.74 -22.78
N LEU A 201 -14.52 1.29 -22.34
CA LEU A 201 -14.28 1.77 -20.98
C LEU A 201 -14.06 3.28 -21.00
N ASN A 202 -14.46 3.92 -19.92
CA ASN A 202 -14.23 5.34 -19.70
C ASN A 202 -13.64 5.59 -18.30
N ARG A 203 -13.30 6.84 -18.02
CA ARG A 203 -12.63 7.22 -16.78
C ARG A 203 -13.46 7.00 -15.53
N ASP A 204 -14.80 7.04 -15.65
CA ASP A 204 -15.73 6.92 -14.53
C ASP A 204 -16.09 5.45 -14.21
N ASP A 205 -15.74 4.52 -15.12
CA ASP A 205 -15.93 3.10 -14.87
C ASP A 205 -15.09 2.65 -13.66
N LEU A 206 -15.67 1.79 -12.83
CA LEU A 206 -15.01 1.21 -11.66
C LEU A 206 -13.84 0.31 -12.09
N ALA A 207 -12.64 0.60 -11.61
CA ALA A 207 -11.45 -0.21 -11.85
C ALA A 207 -11.13 -1.13 -10.65
N PHE A 208 -11.16 -0.58 -9.45
CA PHE A 208 -10.84 -1.33 -8.24
C PHE A 208 -11.84 -1.07 -7.11
N LEU A 209 -12.17 -2.12 -6.36
CA LEU A 209 -12.67 -2.01 -5.00
C LEU A 209 -11.52 -2.29 -4.05
N GLN A 210 -11.07 -1.26 -3.37
CA GLN A 210 -9.97 -1.35 -2.43
C GLN A 210 -10.50 -1.26 -1.00
N TYR A 211 -10.51 -2.40 -0.31
CA TYR A 211 -11.03 -2.46 1.05
C TYR A 211 -10.02 -1.89 2.04
N THR A 212 -10.51 -1.01 2.90
CA THR A 212 -9.72 -0.41 3.97
C THR A 212 -10.07 -1.08 5.29
N GLY A 213 -9.07 -1.48 6.05
CA GLY A 213 -9.26 -1.89 7.44
C GLY A 213 -9.68 -0.66 8.25
N GLY A 214 -10.95 -0.39 8.31
CA GLY A 214 -11.49 0.66 9.17
C GLY A 214 -11.05 0.40 10.61
N THR A 215 -10.53 1.43 11.25
CA THR A 215 -10.04 1.36 12.63
C THR A 215 -11.19 1.39 13.64
N THR A 216 -12.43 1.58 13.17
CA THR A 216 -13.63 1.74 14.01
C THR A 216 -14.77 0.80 13.61
N GLY A 217 -14.60 -0.10 12.66
CA GLY A 217 -15.71 -0.93 12.21
C GLY A 217 -15.37 -1.90 11.09
N VAL A 218 -16.41 -2.40 10.46
CA VAL A 218 -16.37 -3.31 9.33
C VAL A 218 -15.62 -2.66 8.16
N SER A 219 -14.74 -3.41 7.51
CA SER A 219 -13.96 -2.96 6.34
C SER A 219 -14.88 -2.45 5.23
N LYS A 220 -14.53 -1.28 4.65
CA LYS A 220 -15.31 -0.62 3.58
C LYS A 220 -14.50 -0.61 2.28
N GLY A 221 -15.18 -0.81 1.15
CA GLY A 221 -14.56 -0.72 -0.16
C GLY A 221 -14.50 0.73 -0.66
N ALA A 222 -13.30 1.29 -0.80
CA ALA A 222 -13.12 2.51 -1.56
C ALA A 222 -13.32 2.22 -3.05
N THR A 223 -14.19 3.00 -3.72
CA THR A 223 -14.43 2.85 -5.16
C THR A 223 -13.37 3.64 -5.91
N LEU A 224 -12.52 2.96 -6.66
CA LEU A 224 -11.48 3.62 -7.45
C LEU A 224 -11.79 3.42 -8.93
N THR A 225 -12.06 4.53 -9.61
CA THR A 225 -12.32 4.52 -11.04
C THR A 225 -11.04 4.42 -11.85
N HIS A 226 -11.15 4.10 -13.15
CA HIS A 226 -10.01 4.20 -14.05
C HIS A 226 -9.38 5.59 -14.01
N GLY A 227 -10.21 6.64 -13.96
CA GLY A 227 -9.77 8.01 -13.89
C GLY A 227 -8.96 8.35 -12.65
N ASN A 228 -9.39 7.88 -11.47
CA ASN A 228 -8.66 8.12 -10.22
C ASN A 228 -7.25 7.53 -10.25
N ILE A 229 -7.15 6.28 -10.65
CA ILE A 229 -5.87 5.55 -10.75
C ILE A 229 -4.96 6.18 -11.79
N ILE A 230 -5.47 6.45 -13.00
CA ILE A 230 -4.69 7.11 -14.07
C ILE A 230 -4.18 8.46 -13.61
N ALA A 231 -5.03 9.26 -12.95
CA ALA A 231 -4.61 10.55 -12.41
C ALA A 231 -3.41 10.40 -11.48
N ASN A 232 -3.47 9.45 -10.54
CA ASN A 232 -2.38 9.26 -9.59
C ASN A 232 -1.09 8.73 -10.25
N ILE A 233 -1.21 7.88 -11.28
CA ILE A 233 -0.06 7.42 -12.08
C ILE A 233 0.59 8.59 -12.83
N LEU A 234 -0.19 9.47 -13.46
CA LEU A 234 0.33 10.63 -14.18
C LEU A 234 0.95 11.67 -13.23
N GLN A 235 0.36 11.86 -12.04
CA GLN A 235 0.95 12.65 -10.96
C GLN A 235 2.32 12.10 -10.54
N ALA A 236 2.41 10.78 -10.31
CA ALA A 236 3.67 10.11 -9.97
C ALA A 236 4.70 10.19 -11.09
N GLU A 237 4.28 10.08 -12.37
CA GLU A 237 5.16 10.22 -13.53
C GLU A 237 5.83 11.60 -13.54
N LEU A 238 5.04 12.68 -13.41
CA LEU A 238 5.58 14.04 -13.36
C LEU A 238 6.48 14.26 -12.14
N TRP A 239 6.04 13.80 -10.97
CA TRP A 239 6.74 14.03 -9.71
C TRP A 239 8.06 13.28 -9.62
N CYS A 240 8.10 12.03 -10.09
CA CYS A 240 9.29 11.18 -10.03
C CYS A 240 10.24 11.39 -11.21
N HIS A 241 9.78 12.02 -12.31
CA HIS A 241 10.58 12.23 -13.53
C HIS A 241 11.98 12.81 -13.26
N PRO A 242 12.18 13.82 -12.37
CA PRO A 242 13.51 14.35 -12.10
C PRO A 242 14.54 13.33 -11.61
N ALA A 243 14.10 12.26 -10.92
CA ALA A 243 14.99 11.23 -10.39
C ALA A 243 15.14 10.00 -11.30
N ILE A 244 14.07 9.64 -12.04
CA ILE A 244 14.00 8.36 -12.76
C ILE A 244 13.66 8.49 -14.26
N GLY A 245 13.33 9.68 -14.76
CA GLY A 245 12.82 9.85 -16.14
C GLY A 245 13.76 9.38 -17.24
N ASP A 246 15.06 9.46 -17.03
CA ASP A 246 16.07 9.07 -18.00
C ASP A 246 16.53 7.61 -17.86
N VAL A 247 16.04 6.88 -16.83
CA VAL A 247 16.46 5.50 -16.55
C VAL A 247 15.56 4.51 -17.28
N GLN A 248 16.10 3.82 -18.29
CA GLN A 248 15.35 2.80 -19.02
C GLN A 248 15.30 1.48 -18.24
N GLY A 249 14.09 0.89 -18.13
CA GLY A 249 13.92 -0.42 -17.49
C GLY A 249 14.29 -0.43 -16.00
N ILE A 250 14.13 0.71 -15.33
CA ILE A 250 14.42 0.84 -13.89
C ILE A 250 13.71 -0.24 -13.08
N VAL A 251 14.42 -0.83 -12.11
CA VAL A 251 13.88 -1.93 -11.31
C VAL A 251 13.19 -1.38 -10.06
N PHE A 252 11.89 -1.70 -9.93
CA PHE A 252 11.07 -1.43 -8.76
C PHE A 252 11.00 -2.65 -7.85
N VAL A 253 11.35 -2.48 -6.58
CA VAL A 253 11.28 -3.56 -5.60
C VAL A 253 9.86 -3.65 -5.04
N ALA A 254 9.11 -4.65 -5.46
CA ALA A 254 7.75 -4.88 -4.99
C ALA A 254 7.74 -5.77 -3.74
N ALA A 255 8.21 -5.22 -2.61
CA ALA A 255 8.12 -5.85 -1.30
C ALA A 255 6.79 -5.55 -0.60
N LEU A 256 6.17 -4.40 -0.89
CA LEU A 256 4.83 -4.08 -0.43
C LEU A 256 3.80 -4.95 -1.16
N PRO A 257 2.76 -5.44 -0.46
CA PRO A 257 1.74 -6.27 -1.07
C PRO A 257 1.01 -5.55 -2.22
N LEU A 258 0.91 -6.21 -3.38
CA LEU A 258 0.20 -5.66 -4.54
C LEU A 258 -1.32 -5.59 -4.34
N TYR A 259 -1.88 -6.37 -3.41
CA TYR A 259 -3.29 -6.25 -3.03
C TYR A 259 -3.58 -4.99 -2.19
N HIS A 260 -2.55 -4.29 -1.73
CA HIS A 260 -2.67 -2.98 -1.08
C HIS A 260 -2.40 -1.87 -2.07
N ILE A 261 -3.19 -0.77 -2.01
CA ILE A 261 -3.16 0.31 -3.00
C ILE A 261 -1.76 0.91 -3.22
N PHE A 262 -0.93 1.01 -2.18
CA PHE A 262 0.42 1.55 -2.30
C PHE A 262 1.28 0.64 -3.21
N GLY A 263 1.33 -0.66 -2.92
CA GLY A 263 2.02 -1.63 -3.77
C GLY A 263 1.43 -1.71 -5.17
N LEU A 264 0.11 -1.72 -5.30
CA LEU A 264 -0.61 -1.75 -6.57
C LEU A 264 -0.21 -0.57 -7.47
N THR A 265 -0.40 0.65 -6.97
CA THR A 265 -0.20 1.84 -7.81
C THR A 265 1.27 2.04 -8.14
N VAL A 266 2.18 1.99 -7.15
CA VAL A 266 3.59 2.30 -7.38
C VAL A 266 4.31 1.16 -8.11
N ASN A 267 4.14 -0.09 -7.64
CA ASN A 267 4.94 -1.19 -8.17
C ASN A 267 4.28 -1.88 -9.39
N ALA A 268 2.94 -2.04 -9.41
CA ALA A 268 2.32 -2.73 -10.52
C ALA A 268 1.95 -1.77 -11.66
N LEU A 269 1.27 -0.65 -11.37
CA LEU A 269 0.68 0.20 -12.39
C LEU A 269 1.64 1.28 -12.89
N PHE A 270 2.23 2.06 -12.00
CA PHE A 270 3.16 3.13 -12.37
C PHE A 270 4.44 2.56 -13.01
N ALA A 271 5.05 1.52 -12.39
CA ALA A 271 6.21 0.86 -12.96
C ALA A 271 5.93 0.33 -14.38
N ALA A 272 4.77 -0.33 -14.57
CA ALA A 272 4.36 -0.83 -15.89
C ALA A 272 4.18 0.30 -16.91
N HIS A 273 3.55 1.41 -16.51
CA HIS A 273 3.31 2.56 -17.39
C HIS A 273 4.60 3.14 -17.98
N ILE A 274 5.63 3.30 -17.15
CA ILE A 274 6.92 3.88 -17.58
C ILE A 274 7.91 2.87 -18.21
N GLY A 275 7.52 1.62 -18.41
CA GLY A 275 8.39 0.57 -18.94
C GLY A 275 9.43 0.07 -17.96
N GLY A 276 9.14 0.15 -16.67
CA GLY A 276 9.97 -0.36 -15.58
C GLY A 276 9.90 -1.88 -15.43
N HIS A 277 10.77 -2.42 -14.58
CA HIS A 277 10.84 -3.83 -14.25
C HIS A 277 10.44 -4.04 -12.79
N VAL A 278 9.42 -4.82 -12.52
CA VAL A 278 8.90 -5.11 -11.18
C VAL A 278 9.56 -6.36 -10.61
N LEU A 279 10.39 -6.22 -9.59
CA LEU A 279 10.96 -7.34 -8.84
C LEU A 279 9.97 -7.73 -7.72
N LEU A 280 9.22 -8.79 -7.94
CA LEU A 280 8.19 -9.28 -7.02
C LEU A 280 8.81 -10.07 -5.87
N ILE A 281 8.62 -9.60 -4.66
CA ILE A 281 9.03 -10.28 -3.42
C ILE A 281 7.79 -10.92 -2.80
N SER A 282 7.71 -12.25 -2.88
CA SER A 282 6.51 -12.98 -2.41
C SER A 282 6.40 -13.06 -0.88
N ASN A 283 7.54 -13.03 -0.17
CA ASN A 283 7.58 -13.00 1.29
C ASN A 283 8.62 -12.00 1.79
N PRO A 284 8.26 -10.73 2.00
CA PRO A 284 9.20 -9.69 2.47
C PRO A 284 9.62 -9.87 3.94
N ARG A 285 8.99 -10.78 4.70
CA ARG A 285 9.38 -11.10 6.09
C ARG A 285 10.60 -12.02 6.16
N ASP A 286 10.88 -12.77 5.11
CA ASP A 286 12.10 -13.57 4.97
C ASP A 286 13.24 -12.65 4.46
N ILE A 287 13.78 -11.84 5.39
CA ILE A 287 14.80 -10.84 5.07
C ILE A 287 16.04 -11.44 4.38
N PRO A 288 16.59 -12.61 4.80
CA PRO A 288 17.71 -13.23 4.08
C PRO A 288 17.39 -13.59 2.63
N ALA A 289 16.21 -14.17 2.37
CA ALA A 289 15.79 -14.49 1.01
C ALA A 289 15.54 -13.23 0.17
N PHE A 290 14.97 -12.20 0.78
CA PHE A 290 14.73 -10.90 0.14
C PHE A 290 16.06 -10.25 -0.27
N ILE A 291 17.05 -10.17 0.62
CA ILE A 291 18.38 -9.60 0.31
C ILE A 291 19.07 -10.41 -0.79
N LYS A 292 18.95 -11.74 -0.77
CA LYS A 292 19.48 -12.61 -1.83
C LYS A 292 18.86 -12.29 -3.20
N ASP A 293 17.61 -11.87 -3.25
CA ASP A 293 16.99 -11.43 -4.50
C ASP A 293 17.47 -10.03 -4.88
N LEU A 294 17.58 -9.07 -3.94
CA LEU A 294 18.14 -7.74 -4.21
C LEU A 294 19.54 -7.79 -4.82
N LYS A 295 20.41 -8.70 -4.36
CA LYS A 295 21.77 -8.90 -4.90
C LYS A 295 21.82 -9.18 -6.40
N LYS A 296 20.73 -9.65 -6.99
CA LYS A 296 20.70 -10.08 -8.41
C LYS A 296 20.26 -8.97 -9.37
N TYR A 297 19.72 -7.87 -8.84
CA TYR A 297 19.09 -6.85 -9.66
C TYR A 297 19.61 -5.45 -9.31
N PRO A 298 19.89 -4.60 -10.31
CA PRO A 298 20.28 -3.20 -10.11
C PRO A 298 19.04 -2.37 -9.77
N PHE A 299 18.50 -2.54 -8.55
CA PHE A 299 17.24 -1.90 -8.17
C PHE A 299 17.39 -0.38 -8.03
N GLY A 300 16.41 0.35 -8.59
CA GLY A 300 16.42 1.81 -8.64
C GLY A 300 15.35 2.46 -7.77
N VAL A 301 14.26 1.75 -7.48
CA VAL A 301 13.16 2.26 -6.64
C VAL A 301 12.81 1.24 -5.55
N LEU A 302 12.86 1.69 -4.30
CA LEU A 302 12.57 0.86 -3.12
C LEU A 302 11.43 1.49 -2.29
N PRO A 303 10.16 1.18 -2.60
CA PRO A 303 9.04 1.56 -1.75
C PRO A 303 8.96 0.63 -0.53
N ALA A 304 8.89 1.22 0.66
CA ALA A 304 8.80 0.46 1.89
C ALA A 304 8.04 1.21 2.99
N VAL A 305 7.68 0.50 4.04
CA VAL A 305 7.21 1.06 5.30
C VAL A 305 8.37 1.14 6.29
N ASN A 306 8.26 1.96 7.34
CA ASN A 306 9.32 2.13 8.34
C ASN A 306 9.85 0.80 8.91
N THR A 307 8.94 -0.12 9.24
CA THR A 307 9.31 -1.45 9.80
C THR A 307 10.14 -2.29 8.83
N LEU A 308 9.93 -2.17 7.52
CA LEU A 308 10.74 -2.86 6.53
C LEU A 308 12.14 -2.24 6.40
N PHE A 309 12.25 -0.92 6.43
CA PHE A 309 13.56 -0.23 6.49
C PHE A 309 14.35 -0.68 7.71
N VAL A 310 13.72 -0.71 8.89
CA VAL A 310 14.34 -1.21 10.13
C VAL A 310 14.83 -2.66 9.96
N ALA A 311 14.00 -3.55 9.41
CA ALA A 311 14.36 -4.95 9.22
C ALA A 311 15.56 -5.12 8.26
N LEU A 312 15.61 -4.35 7.17
CA LEU A 312 16.73 -4.36 6.23
C LEU A 312 18.00 -3.82 6.85
N LEU A 313 17.95 -2.69 7.55
CA LEU A 313 19.11 -2.04 8.20
C LEU A 313 19.73 -2.89 9.31
N ASN A 314 18.92 -3.71 9.99
CA ASN A 314 19.41 -4.64 11.02
C ASN A 314 20.11 -5.87 10.44
N ASN A 315 20.06 -6.09 9.12
CA ASN A 315 20.75 -7.22 8.49
C ASN A 315 22.11 -6.77 7.92
N PRO A 316 23.24 -7.39 8.35
CA PRO A 316 24.58 -6.98 7.87
C PRO A 316 24.77 -7.15 6.36
N GLU A 317 24.11 -8.12 5.73
CA GLU A 317 24.24 -8.35 4.29
C GLU A 317 23.55 -7.25 3.46
N PHE A 318 22.53 -6.59 3.99
CA PHE A 318 21.90 -5.44 3.33
C PHE A 318 22.90 -4.30 3.16
N LYS A 319 23.71 -4.02 4.20
CA LYS A 319 24.71 -2.95 4.19
C LYS A 319 25.84 -3.17 3.18
N GLN A 320 25.96 -4.39 2.64
CA GLN A 320 26.97 -4.78 1.65
C GLN A 320 26.44 -4.78 0.21
N LEU A 321 25.16 -4.42 -0.01
CA LEU A 321 24.59 -4.33 -1.34
C LEU A 321 25.17 -3.16 -2.13
N ASP A 322 25.13 -3.28 -3.45
CA ASP A 322 25.42 -2.16 -4.35
C ASP A 322 24.17 -1.27 -4.51
N PHE A 323 24.26 -0.05 -4.00
CA PHE A 323 23.20 0.96 -4.08
C PHE A 323 23.41 1.99 -5.21
N SER A 324 24.40 1.80 -6.08
CA SER A 324 24.74 2.76 -7.15
C SER A 324 23.58 3.08 -8.10
N ASN A 325 22.66 2.13 -8.25
CA ASN A 325 21.46 2.26 -9.07
C ASN A 325 20.23 2.78 -8.31
N LEU A 326 20.26 2.82 -6.97
CA LEU A 326 19.14 3.30 -6.18
C LEU A 326 18.95 4.81 -6.38
N ARG A 327 17.79 5.21 -6.86
CA ARG A 327 17.41 6.59 -7.16
C ARG A 327 16.38 7.14 -6.18
N VAL A 328 15.44 6.29 -5.78
CA VAL A 328 14.33 6.69 -4.90
C VAL A 328 14.09 5.59 -3.87
N ALA A 329 14.23 5.92 -2.60
CA ALA A 329 13.69 5.15 -1.49
C ALA A 329 12.42 5.86 -1.02
N LEU A 330 11.25 5.21 -1.18
CA LEU A 330 9.94 5.82 -0.91
C LEU A 330 9.36 5.27 0.39
N GLY A 331 9.28 6.12 1.40
CA GLY A 331 8.66 5.78 2.70
C GLY A 331 7.19 6.20 2.74
N GLY A 332 6.28 5.28 3.05
CA GLY A 332 4.86 5.60 3.12
C GLY A 332 4.04 4.57 3.91
N GLY A 333 2.74 4.84 4.08
CA GLY A 333 1.81 3.99 4.82
C GLY A 333 1.89 4.13 6.34
N MET A 334 3.00 4.62 6.88
CA MET A 334 3.21 5.02 8.27
C MET A 334 4.35 6.04 8.32
N ALA A 335 4.47 6.79 9.43
CA ALA A 335 5.56 7.72 9.64
C ALA A 335 6.93 7.03 9.55
N VAL A 336 7.88 7.69 8.93
CA VAL A 336 9.28 7.25 8.89
C VAL A 336 10.02 7.93 10.05
N GLN A 337 10.66 7.13 10.88
CA GLN A 337 11.42 7.64 12.01
C GLN A 337 12.74 8.26 11.55
N LYS A 338 13.07 9.44 12.07
CA LYS A 338 14.29 10.16 11.68
C LYS A 338 15.56 9.31 11.84
N ALA A 339 15.71 8.60 12.95
CA ALA A 339 16.86 7.73 13.19
C ALA A 339 17.00 6.63 12.12
N VAL A 340 15.89 6.07 11.65
CA VAL A 340 15.85 5.07 10.57
C VAL A 340 16.24 5.71 9.23
N ALA A 341 15.71 6.91 8.94
CA ALA A 341 16.01 7.64 7.72
C ALA A 341 17.49 8.05 7.65
N ASP A 342 18.06 8.56 8.73
CA ASP A 342 19.46 8.94 8.82
C ASP A 342 20.39 7.72 8.61
N GLN A 343 20.09 6.59 9.29
CA GLN A 343 20.86 5.36 9.13
C GLN A 343 20.74 4.77 7.72
N PHE A 344 19.54 4.85 7.11
CA PHE A 344 19.34 4.38 5.74
C PHE A 344 20.17 5.21 4.76
N GLN A 345 20.17 6.52 4.90
CA GLN A 345 20.98 7.42 4.07
C GLN A 345 22.48 7.18 4.26
N GLU A 346 22.93 6.94 5.50
CA GLU A 346 24.33 6.60 5.78
C GLU A 346 24.76 5.32 5.04
N VAL A 347 23.90 4.30 5.02
CA VAL A 347 24.19 3.01 4.39
C VAL A 347 24.10 3.06 2.87
N THR A 348 23.11 3.77 2.33
CA THR A 348 22.76 3.70 0.90
C THR A 348 23.21 4.92 0.09
N GLY A 349 23.52 6.03 0.75
CA GLY A 349 23.74 7.34 0.12
C GLY A 349 22.46 8.03 -0.36
N VAL A 350 21.27 7.42 -0.21
CA VAL A 350 20.00 7.93 -0.71
C VAL A 350 19.06 8.23 0.47
N PRO A 351 18.53 9.45 0.61
CA PRO A 351 17.56 9.76 1.65
C PRO A 351 16.21 9.08 1.40
N ILE A 352 15.49 8.76 2.47
CA ILE A 352 14.10 8.31 2.34
C ILE A 352 13.21 9.50 1.99
N CYS A 353 12.54 9.40 0.84
CA CYS A 353 11.50 10.32 0.39
C CYS A 353 10.17 9.89 1.00
N GLU A 354 9.61 10.67 1.94
CA GLU A 354 8.31 10.35 2.49
C GLU A 354 7.19 10.67 1.52
N ALA A 355 6.16 9.82 1.54
CA ALA A 355 4.91 10.01 0.82
C ALA A 355 3.72 9.66 1.72
N TYR A 356 2.64 10.41 1.56
CA TYR A 356 1.39 10.19 2.26
C TYR A 356 0.23 10.03 1.30
N GLY A 357 -0.69 9.18 1.72
CA GLY A 357 -1.94 8.96 1.04
C GLY A 357 -2.73 7.83 1.67
N LEU A 358 -3.90 7.59 1.11
CA LEU A 358 -4.89 6.63 1.60
C LEU A 358 -5.41 5.79 0.42
N SER A 359 -6.12 4.71 0.72
CA SER A 359 -6.81 3.96 -0.35
C SER A 359 -7.75 4.87 -1.12
N GLU A 360 -8.39 5.79 -0.42
CA GLU A 360 -9.32 6.79 -0.91
C GLU A 360 -8.68 7.84 -1.84
N THR A 361 -7.35 7.91 -1.89
CA THR A 361 -6.59 8.86 -2.74
C THR A 361 -5.70 8.17 -3.80
N SER A 362 -5.83 6.88 -4.06
CA SER A 362 -5.31 6.07 -5.19
C SER A 362 -3.80 5.78 -5.33
N PRO A 363 -2.86 5.84 -4.38
CA PRO A 363 -2.99 6.30 -3.01
C PRO A 363 -2.48 7.71 -2.76
N ALA A 364 -1.55 8.26 -3.59
CA ALA A 364 -0.72 9.40 -3.22
C ALA A 364 -1.48 10.73 -3.24
N ALA A 365 -1.27 11.53 -2.19
CA ALA A 365 -1.73 12.91 -2.09
C ALA A 365 -0.57 13.88 -1.84
N LEU A 366 0.39 13.48 -1.02
CA LEU A 366 1.58 14.26 -0.68
C LEU A 366 2.83 13.42 -0.95
N ILE A 367 3.85 14.01 -1.55
CA ILE A 367 5.17 13.38 -1.73
C ILE A 367 6.23 14.47 -1.54
N ASN A 368 7.29 14.17 -0.80
CA ASN A 368 8.46 15.04 -0.78
C ASN A 368 9.10 15.13 -2.18
N PRO A 369 9.81 16.22 -2.52
CA PRO A 369 10.62 16.28 -3.73
C PRO A 369 11.57 15.08 -3.81
N VAL A 370 11.63 14.39 -4.97
CA VAL A 370 12.43 13.15 -5.10
C VAL A 370 13.94 13.36 -5.13
N LYS A 371 14.40 14.60 -5.32
CA LYS A 371 15.82 14.99 -5.26
C LYS A 371 16.17 15.61 -3.90
N LEU A 372 15.84 14.94 -2.83
CA LEU A 372 16.25 15.33 -1.48
C LEU A 372 17.74 15.10 -1.26
N THR A 373 18.33 15.95 -0.43
CA THR A 373 19.70 15.77 0.09
C THR A 373 19.72 15.20 1.50
N SER A 374 18.59 15.28 2.22
CA SER A 374 18.41 14.74 3.57
C SER A 374 16.93 14.53 3.87
N PHE A 375 16.65 13.76 4.91
CA PHE A 375 15.29 13.57 5.44
C PHE A 375 14.72 14.89 5.97
N THR A 376 13.49 15.21 5.57
CA THR A 376 12.89 16.53 5.88
C THR A 376 12.10 16.54 7.18
N GLY A 377 11.57 15.40 7.62
CA GLY A 377 10.61 15.30 8.73
C GLY A 377 9.22 15.84 8.40
N TYR A 378 8.98 16.24 7.14
CA TYR A 378 7.66 16.53 6.57
C TYR A 378 7.22 15.40 5.67
N THR A 379 5.93 15.17 5.62
CA THR A 379 5.33 14.11 4.80
C THR A 379 5.37 14.43 3.31
N GLY A 380 5.46 15.72 2.96
CA GLY A 380 5.67 16.21 1.60
C GLY A 380 4.80 17.38 1.20
N LEU A 381 4.80 17.64 -0.10
CA LEU A 381 3.98 18.65 -0.77
C LEU A 381 2.79 17.99 -1.47
N PRO A 382 1.64 18.67 -1.63
CA PRO A 382 0.59 18.23 -2.55
C PRO A 382 1.17 17.97 -3.94
N ILE A 383 0.87 16.82 -4.53
CA ILE A 383 1.31 16.49 -5.89
C ILE A 383 0.45 17.22 -6.95
N PRO A 384 0.86 17.31 -8.22
CA PRO A 384 0.13 18.03 -9.26
C PRO A 384 -1.36 17.73 -9.29
N SER A 385 -2.18 18.76 -9.54
CA SER A 385 -3.66 18.69 -9.54
C SER A 385 -4.28 18.28 -8.19
N THR A 386 -3.54 18.39 -7.09
CA THR A 386 -4.04 18.10 -5.74
C THR A 386 -4.08 19.35 -4.89
N ASP A 387 -5.23 19.59 -4.28
CA ASP A 387 -5.44 20.63 -3.27
C ASP A 387 -5.46 19.97 -1.88
N VAL A 388 -4.81 20.62 -0.92
CA VAL A 388 -4.80 20.20 0.48
C VAL A 388 -5.12 21.37 1.38
N ALA A 389 -6.09 21.18 2.28
CA ALA A 389 -6.47 22.12 3.32
C ALA A 389 -6.28 21.49 4.71
N ILE A 390 -5.86 22.28 5.67
CA ILE A 390 -5.83 21.90 7.08
C ILE A 390 -7.02 22.57 7.75
N LEU A 391 -8.03 21.79 8.16
CA LEU A 391 -9.31 22.30 8.64
C LEU A 391 -9.52 22.04 10.13
N ASN A 392 -10.10 23.02 10.82
CA ASN A 392 -10.60 22.84 12.19
C ASN A 392 -11.93 22.04 12.20
N ASP A 393 -12.50 21.80 13.38
CA ASP A 393 -13.76 21.07 13.52
C ASP A 393 -14.97 21.83 12.91
N ALA A 394 -14.89 23.14 12.76
CA ALA A 394 -15.91 23.96 12.08
C ALA A 394 -15.80 23.89 10.55
N GLY A 395 -14.74 23.27 10.01
CA GLY A 395 -14.48 23.18 8.56
C GLY A 395 -13.78 24.41 7.97
N GLU A 396 -13.15 25.25 8.81
CA GLU A 396 -12.41 26.44 8.42
C GLU A 396 -10.91 26.15 8.32
N GLU A 397 -10.21 26.77 7.34
CA GLU A 397 -8.76 26.65 7.24
C GLU A 397 -8.08 27.26 8.48
N VAL A 398 -7.15 26.51 9.07
CA VAL A 398 -6.33 27.00 10.18
C VAL A 398 -5.10 27.75 9.67
N PRO A 399 -4.52 28.69 10.45
CA PRO A 399 -3.25 29.33 10.12
C PRO A 399 -2.09 28.34 9.91
N TYR A 400 -1.08 28.73 9.13
CA TYR A 400 0.12 27.93 8.95
C TYR A 400 0.80 27.62 10.29
N GLY A 401 1.18 26.36 10.47
CA GLY A 401 1.79 25.86 11.70
C GLY A 401 0.78 25.39 12.76
N GLU A 402 -0.51 25.66 12.60
CA GLU A 402 -1.56 25.15 13.48
C GLU A 402 -2.05 23.78 13.02
N ALA A 403 -2.46 22.95 13.99
CA ALA A 403 -2.92 21.59 13.75
C ALA A 403 -4.42 21.58 13.38
N GLY A 404 -4.76 20.79 12.37
CA GLY A 404 -6.14 20.53 11.95
C GLY A 404 -6.22 19.23 11.15
N GLU A 405 -7.44 18.88 10.74
CA GLU A 405 -7.67 17.71 9.90
C GLU A 405 -7.16 17.95 8.47
N VAL A 406 -6.34 17.04 7.96
CA VAL A 406 -5.83 17.09 6.58
C VAL A 406 -6.96 16.70 5.63
N CYS A 407 -7.41 17.64 4.80
CA CYS A 407 -8.46 17.45 3.82
C CYS A 407 -7.90 17.55 2.40
N ILE A 408 -8.29 16.64 1.51
CA ILE A 408 -7.65 16.44 0.21
C ILE A 408 -8.70 16.53 -0.90
N ARG A 409 -8.39 17.27 -1.96
CA ARG A 409 -9.19 17.33 -3.18
C ARG A 409 -8.29 17.15 -4.40
N GLY A 410 -8.69 16.28 -5.32
CA GLY A 410 -7.95 16.05 -6.54
C GLY A 410 -8.56 14.93 -7.39
N PRO A 411 -8.11 14.75 -8.63
CA PRO A 411 -8.67 13.77 -9.56
C PRO A 411 -8.41 12.32 -9.13
N GLN A 412 -7.46 12.09 -8.24
CA GLN A 412 -7.14 10.77 -7.67
C GLN A 412 -8.04 10.38 -6.48
N VAL A 413 -8.83 11.30 -5.95
CA VAL A 413 -9.74 11.04 -4.83
C VAL A 413 -10.92 10.21 -5.29
N MET A 414 -11.25 9.17 -4.55
CA MET A 414 -12.39 8.30 -4.83
C MET A 414 -13.72 9.07 -4.89
N PRO A 415 -14.70 8.64 -5.69
CA PRO A 415 -16.05 9.20 -5.66
C PRO A 415 -16.82 8.83 -4.38
N GLY A 416 -16.43 7.75 -3.68
CA GLY A 416 -17.06 7.35 -2.42
C GLY A 416 -16.79 5.90 -2.05
N TYR A 417 -17.43 5.45 -0.96
CA TYR A 417 -17.39 4.06 -0.52
C TYR A 417 -18.49 3.22 -1.18
N TRP A 418 -18.15 2.00 -1.56
CA TRP A 418 -19.05 1.07 -2.24
C TRP A 418 -20.29 0.80 -1.42
N GLN A 419 -21.47 1.12 -2.01
CA GLN A 419 -22.79 0.95 -1.40
C GLN A 419 -22.93 1.56 0.02
N ARG A 420 -22.19 2.63 0.31
CA ARG A 420 -22.20 3.33 1.60
C ARG A 420 -22.34 4.86 1.41
N PRO A 421 -23.50 5.35 0.91
CA PRO A 421 -23.68 6.79 0.66
C PRO A 421 -23.54 7.63 1.93
N ASP A 422 -24.03 7.14 3.07
CA ASP A 422 -23.95 7.85 4.35
C ASP A 422 -22.49 8.02 4.83
N GLU A 423 -21.67 6.97 4.67
CA GLU A 423 -20.26 7.02 5.01
C GLU A 423 -19.48 7.92 4.05
N THR A 424 -19.88 7.93 2.78
CA THR A 424 -19.33 8.86 1.77
C THR A 424 -19.63 10.29 2.13
N ALA A 425 -20.88 10.61 2.48
CA ALA A 425 -21.29 11.95 2.87
C ALA A 425 -20.54 12.47 4.10
N LYS A 426 -20.25 11.59 5.09
CA LYS A 426 -19.44 11.94 6.27
C LYS A 426 -17.97 12.20 5.92
N ALA A 427 -17.46 11.52 4.90
CA ALA A 427 -16.06 11.60 4.50
C ALA A 427 -15.76 12.79 3.56
N MET A 428 -16.78 13.49 3.06
CA MET A 428 -16.61 14.61 2.14
C MET A 428 -17.08 15.91 2.78
N THR A 429 -16.38 17.00 2.49
CA THR A 429 -16.85 18.36 2.81
C THR A 429 -17.80 18.85 1.70
N ALA A 430 -18.56 19.91 1.99
CA ALA A 430 -19.51 20.48 1.03
C ALA A 430 -18.84 21.03 -0.24
N ASP A 431 -17.58 21.45 -0.16
CA ASP A 431 -16.75 21.96 -1.26
C ASP A 431 -15.86 20.89 -1.92
N GLY A 432 -16.11 19.59 -1.60
CA GLY A 432 -15.53 18.45 -2.29
C GLY A 432 -14.17 18.00 -1.79
N PHE A 433 -13.74 18.38 -0.58
CA PHE A 433 -12.57 17.79 0.04
C PHE A 433 -12.90 16.48 0.73
N PHE A 434 -12.05 15.50 0.56
CA PHE A 434 -12.07 14.27 1.33
C PHE A 434 -11.41 14.50 2.69
N ARG A 435 -12.11 14.17 3.76
CA ARG A 435 -11.62 14.19 5.15
C ARG A 435 -10.80 12.95 5.42
N SER A 436 -9.50 13.11 5.62
CA SER A 436 -8.60 11.96 5.82
C SER A 436 -8.76 11.28 7.19
N GLY A 437 -9.25 12.01 8.18
CA GLY A 437 -9.22 11.58 9.59
C GLY A 437 -7.81 11.64 10.20
N ASP A 438 -6.84 12.21 9.49
CA ASP A 438 -5.48 12.42 9.98
C ASP A 438 -5.28 13.90 10.34
N ILE A 439 -4.62 14.16 11.46
CA ILE A 439 -4.26 15.52 11.92
C ILE A 439 -2.88 15.86 11.37
N GLY A 440 -2.74 17.06 10.85
CA GLY A 440 -1.47 17.56 10.33
C GLY A 440 -1.34 19.07 10.47
N ILE A 441 -0.19 19.55 10.11
CA ILE A 441 0.14 20.97 9.99
C ILE A 441 0.69 21.26 8.60
N MET A 442 0.49 22.47 8.11
CA MET A 442 1.12 22.97 6.89
C MET A 442 1.98 24.17 7.25
N ASN A 443 3.21 24.22 6.72
CA ASN A 443 4.06 25.40 6.88
C ASN A 443 3.81 26.45 5.78
N GLU A 444 4.43 27.63 5.90
CA GLU A 444 4.30 28.73 4.95
C GLU A 444 4.76 28.39 3.50
N GLN A 445 5.59 27.35 3.35
CA GLN A 445 6.08 26.85 2.07
C GLN A 445 5.19 25.77 1.46
N GLY A 446 4.14 25.34 2.19
CA GLY A 446 3.18 24.31 1.75
C GLY A 446 3.58 22.87 2.06
N TYR A 447 4.69 22.63 2.79
CA TYR A 447 5.00 21.30 3.29
C TYR A 447 4.02 20.89 4.38
N VAL A 448 3.47 19.70 4.23
CA VAL A 448 2.55 19.10 5.21
C VAL A 448 3.29 18.08 6.06
N LYS A 449 3.06 18.12 7.35
CA LYS A 449 3.50 17.09 8.31
C LYS A 449 2.26 16.44 8.90
N ILE A 450 2.11 15.13 8.74
CA ILE A 450 1.10 14.35 9.47
C ILE A 450 1.59 14.17 10.89
N ILE A 451 0.76 14.56 11.86
CA ILE A 451 1.07 14.45 13.29
C ILE A 451 0.57 13.09 13.79
N ASP A 452 -0.73 12.80 13.64
CA ASP A 452 -1.33 11.54 14.05
C ASP A 452 -2.74 11.35 13.46
N ARG A 453 -3.38 10.26 13.85
CA ARG A 453 -4.80 10.03 13.57
C ARG A 453 -5.69 10.74 14.60
N LYS A 454 -6.70 11.45 14.12
CA LYS A 454 -7.67 12.16 14.96
C LYS A 454 -8.25 11.29 16.08
N LYS A 455 -8.54 10.03 15.80
CA LYS A 455 -9.11 9.05 16.74
C LYS A 455 -8.11 8.35 17.67
N ASP A 456 -6.81 8.40 17.36
CA ASP A 456 -5.75 7.81 18.18
C ASP A 456 -5.16 8.84 19.17
N MET A 457 -5.51 10.12 19.00
CA MET A 457 -5.15 11.20 19.92
C MET A 457 -5.63 10.88 21.34
N VAL A 458 -4.76 11.11 22.32
CA VAL A 458 -5.02 10.90 23.75
C VAL A 458 -5.33 12.23 24.41
N LEU A 459 -6.46 12.32 25.09
CA LEU A 459 -6.89 13.56 25.76
C LEU A 459 -6.49 13.54 27.24
N VAL A 460 -5.32 14.08 27.56
CA VAL A 460 -4.78 14.13 28.93
C VAL A 460 -5.09 15.48 29.58
N SER A 461 -6.00 15.51 30.58
CA SER A 461 -6.39 16.74 31.27
C SER A 461 -6.78 17.90 30.33
N GLY A 462 -7.44 17.59 29.20
CA GLY A 462 -7.84 18.58 28.21
C GLY A 462 -6.74 18.94 27.17
N PHE A 463 -5.53 18.38 27.29
CA PHE A 463 -4.45 18.57 26.32
C PHE A 463 -4.41 17.40 25.33
N ASN A 464 -4.27 17.73 24.05
CA ASN A 464 -4.08 16.75 22.99
C ASN A 464 -2.65 16.19 23.06
N VAL A 465 -2.54 14.87 23.23
CA VAL A 465 -1.28 14.13 23.11
C VAL A 465 -1.36 13.23 21.88
N TYR A 466 -0.41 13.40 21.01
CA TYR A 466 -0.32 12.63 19.78
C TYR A 466 0.63 11.43 19.99
N PRO A 467 0.15 10.18 19.86
CA PRO A 467 0.95 8.99 20.03
C PRO A 467 2.29 9.01 19.30
N ASN A 468 2.32 9.46 18.05
CA ASN A 468 3.54 9.48 17.26
C ASN A 468 4.62 10.40 17.86
N GLU A 469 4.26 11.53 18.47
CA GLU A 469 5.24 12.42 19.14
C GLU A 469 5.96 11.72 20.30
N VAL A 470 5.24 10.91 21.05
CA VAL A 470 5.81 10.16 22.19
C VAL A 470 6.64 8.98 21.68
N GLU A 471 6.16 8.30 20.64
CA GLU A 471 6.85 7.19 19.98
C GLU A 471 8.17 7.65 19.36
N ASP A 472 8.19 8.80 18.68
CA ASP A 472 9.38 9.38 18.06
C ASP A 472 10.48 9.64 19.10
N VAL A 473 10.12 10.13 20.28
CA VAL A 473 11.07 10.34 21.37
C VAL A 473 11.53 9.01 21.96
N ALA A 474 10.60 8.06 22.17
CA ALA A 474 10.93 6.78 22.80
C ALA A 474 11.92 5.95 21.96
N VAL A 475 11.81 5.97 20.61
CA VAL A 475 12.74 5.24 19.73
C VAL A 475 14.11 5.90 19.59
N MET A 476 14.29 7.15 20.05
CA MET A 476 15.63 7.76 20.15
C MET A 476 16.48 7.07 21.23
N TYR A 477 15.85 6.37 22.17
CA TYR A 477 16.59 5.67 23.21
C TYR A 477 17.22 4.38 22.65
N PRO A 478 18.57 4.20 22.74
CA PRO A 478 19.29 3.17 21.99
C PRO A 478 18.87 1.73 22.24
N LYS A 479 18.26 1.46 23.40
CA LYS A 479 17.80 0.12 23.80
C LYS A 479 16.35 -0.19 23.38
N VAL A 480 15.66 0.75 22.71
CA VAL A 480 14.30 0.54 22.17
C VAL A 480 14.42 0.07 20.72
N LEU A 481 13.74 -1.03 20.38
CA LEU A 481 13.65 -1.54 19.00
C LEU A 481 12.47 -0.91 18.27
N GLU A 482 11.29 -0.96 18.88
CA GLU A 482 10.05 -0.36 18.41
C GLU A 482 9.11 -0.09 19.57
N CYS A 483 8.17 0.82 19.39
CA CYS A 483 7.19 1.11 20.40
C CYS A 483 5.85 1.53 19.80
N ALA A 484 4.81 1.55 20.64
CA ALA A 484 3.49 2.06 20.32
C ALA A 484 2.85 2.70 21.53
N VAL A 485 2.09 3.78 21.29
CA VAL A 485 1.36 4.52 22.31
C VAL A 485 -0.14 4.40 22.11
N ILE A 486 -0.85 4.23 23.21
CA ILE A 486 -2.33 4.36 23.26
C ILE A 486 -2.76 5.23 24.44
N GLY A 487 -3.96 5.78 24.36
CA GLY A 487 -4.69 6.30 25.52
C GLY A 487 -5.35 5.16 26.30
N VAL A 488 -5.30 5.26 27.62
CA VAL A 488 -6.05 4.39 28.53
C VAL A 488 -6.84 5.26 29.50
N PRO A 489 -8.05 4.83 29.96
CA PRO A 489 -8.83 5.58 30.94
C PRO A 489 -8.03 5.88 32.21
N ASP A 490 -8.19 7.08 32.74
CA ASP A 490 -7.54 7.55 33.96
C ASP A 490 -8.47 8.47 34.77
N ASP A 491 -8.64 8.15 36.03
CA ASP A 491 -9.60 8.85 36.91
C ASP A 491 -9.28 10.34 37.15
N TYR A 492 -8.02 10.75 37.00
CA TYR A 492 -7.57 12.13 37.23
C TYR A 492 -7.46 12.96 35.95
N SER A 493 -7.01 12.37 34.86
CA SER A 493 -6.71 13.08 33.61
C SER A 493 -7.70 12.81 32.50
N GLY A 494 -8.73 11.97 32.73
CA GLY A 494 -9.63 11.45 31.71
C GLY A 494 -8.99 10.30 30.95
N GLU A 495 -7.86 10.55 30.29
CA GLU A 495 -6.98 9.54 29.72
C GLU A 495 -5.54 9.71 30.18
N ALA A 496 -4.78 8.64 30.17
CA ALA A 496 -3.34 8.62 30.39
C ALA A 496 -2.60 7.95 29.23
N VAL A 497 -1.38 8.38 28.98
CA VAL A 497 -0.50 7.80 27.96
C VAL A 497 0.06 6.48 28.45
N LYS A 498 -0.14 5.41 27.66
CA LYS A 498 0.47 4.09 27.87
C LYS A 498 1.39 3.77 26.70
N LEU A 499 2.66 3.48 27.00
CA LEU A 499 3.71 3.15 26.06
C LEU A 499 4.00 1.65 26.09
N PHE A 500 3.86 0.97 24.95
CA PHE A 500 4.33 -0.40 24.74
C PHE A 500 5.69 -0.36 24.07
N VAL A 501 6.63 -1.20 24.52
CA VAL A 501 8.02 -1.19 24.05
C VAL A 501 8.49 -2.60 23.75
N VAL A 502 9.06 -2.79 22.57
CA VAL A 502 9.88 -3.96 22.26
C VAL A 502 11.35 -3.57 22.46
N LYS A 503 12.02 -4.34 23.30
CA LYS A 503 13.42 -4.08 23.66
C LYS A 503 14.35 -4.46 22.51
N LYS A 504 15.35 -3.63 22.26
CA LYS A 504 16.54 -3.95 21.46
C LYS A 504 17.64 -4.56 22.32
N ASP A 505 17.68 -4.16 23.61
CA ASP A 505 18.59 -4.63 24.63
C ASP A 505 17.77 -5.04 25.86
N GLU A 506 17.88 -6.30 26.28
CA GLU A 506 17.13 -6.85 27.40
C GLU A 506 17.41 -6.16 28.74
N SER A 507 18.53 -5.47 28.86
CA SER A 507 18.87 -4.69 30.06
C SER A 507 18.00 -3.44 30.26
N LEU A 508 17.18 -3.05 29.27
CA LEU A 508 16.32 -1.87 29.36
C LEU A 508 15.29 -2.04 30.50
N THR A 509 15.26 -1.04 31.40
CA THR A 509 14.25 -0.95 32.47
C THR A 509 13.24 0.15 32.18
N ALA A 510 12.05 0.04 32.78
CA ALA A 510 11.01 1.07 32.64
C ALA A 510 11.45 2.39 33.28
N GLU A 511 12.17 2.33 34.41
CA GLU A 511 12.68 3.51 35.10
C GLU A 511 13.71 4.27 34.25
N GLU A 512 14.64 3.55 33.63
CA GLU A 512 15.65 4.11 32.75
C GLU A 512 15.00 4.83 31.55
N LEU A 513 14.05 4.19 30.89
CA LEU A 513 13.32 4.80 29.78
C LEU A 513 12.45 5.99 30.24
N GLN A 514 11.80 5.87 31.39
CA GLN A 514 10.98 6.95 31.94
C GLN A 514 11.80 8.18 32.28
N ASN A 515 13.01 8.02 32.79
CA ASN A 515 13.93 9.12 33.07
C ASN A 515 14.36 9.82 31.77
N PHE A 516 14.70 9.06 30.73
CA PHE A 516 14.99 9.62 29.40
C PHE A 516 13.78 10.41 28.85
N LEU A 517 12.57 9.85 28.91
CA LEU A 517 11.37 10.52 28.42
C LEU A 517 11.02 11.80 29.21
N LYS A 518 11.37 11.86 30.48
CA LYS A 518 11.18 13.09 31.31
C LYS A 518 12.01 14.26 30.83
N GLU A 519 13.17 14.01 30.28
CA GLU A 519 14.07 15.05 29.76
C GLU A 519 13.61 15.61 28.41
N HIS A 520 12.83 14.83 27.64
CA HIS A 520 12.48 15.14 26.26
C HIS A 520 10.98 15.46 26.06
N LEU A 521 10.11 15.10 27.02
CA LEU A 521 8.67 15.28 26.89
C LEU A 521 8.11 16.21 27.99
N THR A 522 7.18 17.08 27.61
CA THR A 522 6.38 17.88 28.54
C THR A 522 5.53 16.96 29.45
N GLY A 523 5.25 17.39 30.67
CA GLY A 523 4.63 16.57 31.71
C GLY A 523 3.41 15.76 31.30
N TYR A 524 2.45 16.38 30.59
CA TYR A 524 1.21 15.73 30.17
C TYR A 524 1.40 14.72 29.01
N LYS A 525 2.52 14.80 28.25
CA LYS A 525 2.89 13.85 27.19
C LYS A 525 3.63 12.61 27.69
N ARG A 526 4.09 12.63 28.95
CA ARG A 526 4.89 11.53 29.53
C ARG A 526 4.02 10.31 29.75
N PRO A 527 4.49 9.11 29.31
CA PRO A 527 3.78 7.87 29.60
C PRO A 527 3.64 7.65 31.10
N LYS A 528 2.41 7.47 31.54
CA LYS A 528 2.10 7.04 32.94
C LYS A 528 2.42 5.55 33.08
N TYR A 529 2.23 4.78 32.04
CA TYR A 529 2.45 3.34 32.01
C TYR A 529 3.42 2.96 30.91
N ILE A 530 4.38 2.08 31.23
CA ILE A 530 5.31 1.45 30.27
C ILE A 530 5.15 -0.05 30.40
N GLU A 531 4.88 -0.73 29.27
CA GLU A 531 4.72 -2.18 29.19
C GLU A 531 5.68 -2.75 28.15
N PHE A 532 6.50 -3.72 28.55
CA PHE A 532 7.39 -4.42 27.63
C PHE A 532 6.67 -5.59 26.96
N ARG A 533 6.90 -5.73 25.66
CA ARG A 533 6.39 -6.80 24.81
C ARG A 533 7.52 -7.44 24.04
N THR A 534 7.35 -8.70 23.64
CA THR A 534 8.27 -9.37 22.71
C THR A 534 8.06 -8.93 21.26
N GLU A 535 6.83 -8.54 20.91
CA GLU A 535 6.43 -8.02 19.60
C GLU A 535 5.20 -7.11 19.74
N LEU A 536 5.00 -6.24 18.77
CA LEU A 536 3.77 -5.44 18.64
C LEU A 536 2.86 -6.03 17.55
N PRO A 537 1.53 -5.97 17.73
CA PRO A 537 0.59 -6.41 16.71
C PRO A 537 0.72 -5.55 15.45
N LYS A 538 0.87 -6.20 14.30
CA LYS A 538 1.08 -5.53 13.01
C LYS A 538 0.11 -6.02 11.96
N SER A 539 -0.33 -5.11 11.12
CA SER A 539 -1.02 -5.48 9.89
C SER A 539 -0.09 -6.21 8.91
N ASN A 540 -0.65 -6.75 7.86
CA ASN A 540 0.11 -7.45 6.82
C ASN A 540 1.06 -6.55 6.03
N VAL A 541 0.81 -5.25 6.05
CA VAL A 541 1.70 -4.21 5.48
C VAL A 541 2.72 -3.68 6.49
N GLY A 542 2.81 -4.29 7.69
CA GLY A 542 3.78 -3.92 8.71
C GLY A 542 3.37 -2.74 9.60
N LYS A 543 2.14 -2.24 9.48
CA LYS A 543 1.62 -1.14 10.31
C LYS A 543 1.18 -1.64 11.69
N ILE A 544 1.59 -0.96 12.75
CA ILE A 544 1.18 -1.29 14.12
C ILE A 544 -0.33 -1.11 14.30
N LEU A 545 -0.99 -2.10 14.88
CA LEU A 545 -2.43 -2.15 15.12
C LEU A 545 -2.75 -1.70 16.57
N ARG A 546 -2.81 -0.38 16.80
CA ARG A 546 -3.08 0.18 18.13
C ARG A 546 -4.39 -0.31 18.75
N ARG A 547 -5.41 -0.64 17.95
CA ARG A 547 -6.68 -1.20 18.48
C ARG A 547 -6.45 -2.50 19.26
N GLU A 548 -5.59 -3.39 18.76
CA GLU A 548 -5.31 -4.66 19.42
C GLU A 548 -4.49 -4.51 20.71
N LEU A 549 -3.92 -3.33 20.94
CA LEU A 549 -3.28 -2.95 22.18
C LEU A 549 -4.28 -2.38 23.20
N ARG A 550 -5.46 -1.88 22.75
CA ARG A 550 -6.53 -1.36 23.61
C ARG A 550 -7.42 -2.48 24.16
N ASP A 551 -7.60 -3.53 23.40
CA ASP A 551 -8.55 -4.62 23.68
C ASP A 551 -7.96 -5.74 24.57
N LYS A 552 -6.76 -5.54 25.17
CA LYS A 552 -6.09 -6.56 26.01
C LYS A 552 -5.75 -6.07 27.40
#